data_68debf48eda9703798477cb2286718c8
#
_entry.id   68debf48eda9703798477cb2286718c8
#
_cell.length_a   1.000
_cell.length_b   1.000
_cell.length_c   1.000
_cell.angle_alpha   90.00
_cell.angle_beta   90.00
_cell.angle_gamma   90.00
#
_symmetry.space_group_name_H-M   'P 1'
#
loop_
_entity.id
_entity.type
_entity.pdbx_description
1 polymer ?
#
loop_
_entity_poly.entity_id
_entity_poly.type
_entity_poly.pdbx_seq_one_letter_code
_entity_poly.pdbx_strand_id
1 'polypeptide(L)'
;MPSPWGAQLGELMLFVLVTQAAIKPAMPPVIKDQPFNIFWAAPTFFCKDHFDVSMNLQAFDIIPNPLETKSGTTIAIFYPDELGYYPYFSEDGKSFYGGIPQKGNLSEHLKKSASDIADAVTWWRAEGLAVIDWEGWKPQWDRNWGSREIYKNQSLAFTRHHHPEWSEAKVRTVAQQEFENAGRSFMNITLTLALEMRPKRLWGFYLYPDCYNYDYRINPEFYTGRCPDDEIFHNDQLLWLWEKSTALYSSIYLSKILKSNLNALKFVHFRVREALRVAEMSRKDYALPVFVFSRPFYLQSTEALSEEDLVHTIGESAALGAAGLILWGGYEYTDSKETCLSVQETIQGLLGPYAFNVTSAAKLCSQSLCNSHGRCVRKTAESSFYLHMPEDSHKNYVINKGFKFVTSASSKLKTIMNMKNGFVCHCYYGWYGESCRSHFPNILSRKNKAPVTAFNLVVLLGMNLCVILTNFFLIPYYNVNFS
;
A
#
# COMPACT_ATOMS: atom_id res chain seq x y z
N MET A 1 34.31 71.99 18.47
CA MET A 1 33.59 71.88 17.19
C MET A 1 34.33 70.87 16.36
N PRO A 2 33.84 69.74 16.05
CA PRO A 2 32.78 69.35 15.17
C PRO A 2 31.99 68.12 15.67
N SER A 3 30.88 67.89 15.00
CA SER A 3 29.80 66.94 15.26
C SER A 3 30.13 65.45 15.08
N PRO A 4 29.46 64.56 15.81
CA PRO A 4 29.53 63.15 15.55
C PRO A 4 28.34 62.69 14.68
N TRP A 5 28.59 61.96 13.59
CA TRP A 5 27.61 61.26 12.85
C TRP A 5 27.35 59.91 13.52
N GLY A 6 26.23 59.74 14.12
CA GLY A 6 25.73 58.46 14.64
C GLY A 6 25.19 57.61 13.46
N ALA A 7 25.84 56.49 13.21
CA ALA A 7 25.31 55.47 12.33
C ALA A 7 24.33 54.57 13.09
N GLN A 8 23.04 54.70 12.84
CA GLN A 8 22.03 53.70 13.26
C GLN A 8 22.14 52.47 12.34
N LEU A 9 22.69 51.40 12.86
CA LEU A 9 22.56 50.08 12.30
C LEU A 9 21.14 49.57 12.61
N GLY A 10 20.27 49.63 11.59
CA GLY A 10 18.99 48.97 11.64
C GLY A 10 19.20 47.45 11.52
N GLU A 11 18.96 46.68 12.57
CA GLU A 11 18.87 45.24 12.53
C GLU A 11 17.66 44.82 11.68
N LEU A 12 17.93 44.36 10.46
CA LEU A 12 16.95 43.71 9.61
C LEU A 12 16.72 42.31 10.16
N MET A 13 15.72 42.10 11.03
CA MET A 13 15.26 40.78 11.40
C MET A 13 14.62 40.12 10.19
N LEU A 14 15.37 39.24 9.56
CA LEU A 14 14.84 38.31 8.56
C LEU A 14 13.92 37.29 9.29
N PHE A 15 12.62 37.52 9.30
CA PHE A 15 11.66 36.48 9.62
C PHE A 15 11.68 35.42 8.51
N VAL A 16 12.46 34.38 8.71
CA VAL A 16 12.32 33.16 7.92
C VAL A 16 10.98 32.53 8.32
N LEU A 17 9.94 32.83 7.58
CA LEU A 17 8.69 32.07 7.62
C LEU A 17 9.02 30.65 7.15
N VAL A 18 9.32 29.76 8.11
CA VAL A 18 9.30 28.30 7.86
C VAL A 18 7.83 27.97 7.61
N THR A 19 7.42 28.02 6.37
CA THR A 19 6.16 27.42 5.94
C THR A 19 6.29 25.92 6.18
N GLN A 20 5.75 25.42 7.30
CA GLN A 20 5.51 23.98 7.42
C GLN A 20 4.72 23.58 6.18
N ALA A 21 5.31 22.70 5.36
CA ALA A 21 4.62 22.15 4.22
C ALA A 21 3.29 21.57 4.73
N ALA A 22 2.17 22.09 4.26
CA ALA A 22 0.86 21.63 4.68
C ALA A 22 0.75 20.14 4.32
N ILE A 23 0.41 19.30 5.31
CA ILE A 23 0.17 17.87 5.12
C ILE A 23 -0.89 17.72 4.01
N LYS A 24 -0.58 16.94 2.97
CA LYS A 24 -1.53 16.71 1.87
C LYS A 24 -2.78 16.00 2.39
N PRO A 25 -3.97 16.33 1.88
CA PRO A 25 -5.20 15.68 2.32
C PRO A 25 -5.16 14.17 2.04
N ALA A 26 -5.78 13.39 2.92
CA ALA A 26 -5.93 11.95 2.75
C ALA A 26 -7.08 11.62 1.78
N MET A 27 -7.05 10.41 1.20
CA MET A 27 -8.22 9.90 0.50
C MET A 27 -9.32 9.50 1.49
N PRO A 28 -10.62 9.66 1.11
CA PRO A 28 -11.73 9.15 1.91
C PRO A 28 -11.60 7.65 2.17
N PRO A 29 -12.20 7.13 3.26
CA PRO A 29 -12.13 5.71 3.58
C PRO A 29 -12.87 4.86 2.53
N VAL A 30 -12.40 3.61 2.33
CA VAL A 30 -13.01 2.64 1.42
C VAL A 30 -14.44 2.29 1.86
N ILE A 31 -14.63 2.11 3.16
CA ILE A 31 -15.94 1.92 3.76
C ILE A 31 -16.38 3.24 4.36
N LYS A 32 -17.52 3.76 3.90
CA LYS A 32 -18.06 5.02 4.38
C LYS A 32 -18.15 5.05 5.91
N ASP A 33 -17.73 6.15 6.50
CA ASP A 33 -17.73 6.41 7.95
C ASP A 33 -16.84 5.46 8.79
N GLN A 34 -15.93 4.72 8.16
CA GLN A 34 -14.91 3.90 8.81
C GLN A 34 -13.50 4.40 8.46
N PRO A 35 -12.92 5.32 9.23
CA PRO A 35 -11.64 5.95 8.91
C PRO A 35 -10.43 5.00 8.95
N PHE A 36 -10.56 3.87 9.64
CA PHE A 36 -9.58 2.78 9.69
C PHE A 36 -10.31 1.45 9.47
N ASN A 37 -9.93 0.71 8.43
CA ASN A 37 -10.55 -0.56 8.04
C ASN A 37 -9.64 -1.73 8.37
N ILE A 38 -10.19 -2.85 8.87
CA ILE A 38 -9.46 -4.10 9.06
C ILE A 38 -10.09 -5.15 8.14
N PHE A 39 -9.28 -5.65 7.19
CA PHE A 39 -9.68 -6.67 6.22
C PHE A 39 -9.12 -8.03 6.63
N TRP A 40 -9.92 -9.07 6.39
CA TRP A 40 -9.51 -10.46 6.57
C TRP A 40 -9.21 -11.07 5.22
N ALA A 41 -7.98 -11.51 4.99
CA ALA A 41 -7.52 -12.08 3.72
C ALA A 41 -6.99 -13.52 3.86
N ALA A 42 -7.20 -14.18 5.01
CA ALA A 42 -6.89 -15.59 5.16
C ALA A 42 -8.04 -16.47 4.62
N PRO A 43 -7.74 -17.66 4.04
CA PRO A 43 -8.74 -18.51 3.34
C PRO A 43 -9.62 -19.32 4.31
N THR A 44 -10.11 -18.71 5.39
CA THR A 44 -10.86 -19.39 6.46
C THR A 44 -12.28 -19.80 6.10
N PHE A 45 -12.73 -19.51 4.87
CA PHE A 45 -13.96 -20.09 4.33
C PHE A 45 -13.87 -21.62 4.25
N PHE A 46 -12.70 -22.21 4.03
CA PHE A 46 -12.48 -23.66 4.08
C PHE A 46 -12.80 -24.25 5.46
N CYS A 47 -12.60 -23.50 6.54
CA CYS A 47 -12.97 -23.95 7.88
C CYS A 47 -14.48 -24.17 8.01
N LYS A 48 -15.28 -23.30 7.38
CA LYS A 48 -16.75 -23.48 7.35
C LYS A 48 -17.13 -24.66 6.47
N ASP A 49 -16.55 -24.76 5.28
CA ASP A 49 -16.95 -25.74 4.27
C ASP A 49 -16.56 -27.18 4.68
N HIS A 50 -15.35 -27.36 5.21
CA HIS A 50 -14.81 -28.69 5.52
C HIS A 50 -15.08 -29.15 6.96
N PHE A 51 -15.15 -28.20 7.92
CA PHE A 51 -15.17 -28.53 9.35
C PHE A 51 -16.35 -27.93 10.13
N ASP A 52 -17.22 -27.16 9.46
CA ASP A 52 -18.34 -26.41 10.04
C ASP A 52 -17.90 -25.42 11.15
N VAL A 53 -16.69 -24.84 11.01
CA VAL A 53 -16.14 -23.82 11.90
C VAL A 53 -16.25 -22.45 11.25
N SER A 54 -17.12 -21.58 11.77
CA SER A 54 -17.39 -20.24 11.22
C SER A 54 -16.59 -19.15 11.95
N MET A 55 -16.02 -18.22 11.20
CA MET A 55 -15.34 -17.04 11.73
C MET A 55 -16.34 -15.88 11.86
N ASN A 56 -16.66 -15.44 13.06
CA ASN A 56 -17.59 -14.34 13.30
C ASN A 56 -16.90 -12.96 13.17
N LEU A 57 -16.30 -12.68 12.01
CA LEU A 57 -15.49 -11.49 11.75
C LEU A 57 -16.29 -10.19 11.86
N GLN A 58 -17.51 -10.18 11.32
CA GLN A 58 -18.37 -8.99 11.29
C GLN A 58 -18.78 -8.50 12.68
N ALA A 59 -18.82 -9.40 13.67
CA ALA A 59 -19.08 -9.02 15.05
C ALA A 59 -18.04 -8.04 15.62
N PHE A 60 -16.85 -8.04 15.03
CA PHE A 60 -15.70 -7.24 15.45
C PHE A 60 -15.31 -6.13 14.46
N ASP A 61 -16.21 -5.76 13.55
CA ASP A 61 -15.93 -4.79 12.46
C ASP A 61 -14.75 -5.21 11.55
N ILE A 62 -14.41 -6.52 11.55
CA ILE A 62 -13.43 -7.07 10.60
C ILE A 62 -14.18 -7.42 9.31
N ILE A 63 -13.71 -6.87 8.20
CA ILE A 63 -14.31 -7.00 6.89
C ILE A 63 -13.89 -8.35 6.29
N PRO A 64 -14.80 -9.31 6.11
CA PRO A 64 -14.47 -10.59 5.52
C PRO A 64 -14.18 -10.46 4.03
N ASN A 65 -13.39 -11.39 3.50
CA ASN A 65 -13.23 -11.57 2.06
C ASN A 65 -13.92 -12.88 1.64
N PRO A 66 -15.22 -12.85 1.34
CA PRO A 66 -15.92 -14.03 0.88
C PRO A 66 -15.42 -14.41 -0.53
N LEU A 67 -14.68 -15.50 -0.63
CA LEU A 67 -14.25 -16.07 -1.92
C LEU A 67 -15.42 -16.64 -2.73
N GLU A 68 -16.58 -16.85 -2.11
CA GLU A 68 -17.76 -17.48 -2.72
C GLU A 68 -18.46 -16.61 -3.79
N THR A 69 -18.26 -15.30 -3.79
CA THR A 69 -18.85 -14.42 -4.80
C THR A 69 -17.74 -13.69 -5.56
N LYS A 70 -17.36 -14.19 -6.72
CA LYS A 70 -16.44 -13.51 -7.66
C LYS A 70 -16.86 -12.06 -7.97
N SER A 71 -18.10 -11.69 -7.72
CA SER A 71 -18.66 -10.37 -8.00
C SER A 71 -18.65 -9.37 -6.85
N GLY A 72 -18.06 -9.68 -5.71
CA GLY A 72 -18.17 -8.82 -4.53
C GLY A 72 -16.96 -8.88 -3.58
N THR A 73 -15.79 -9.36 -4.01
CA THR A 73 -14.59 -9.40 -3.16
C THR A 73 -14.19 -8.00 -2.71
N THR A 74 -14.11 -7.77 -1.39
CA THR A 74 -13.65 -6.51 -0.83
C THR A 74 -12.14 -6.33 -1.01
N ILE A 75 -11.39 -7.44 -1.09
CA ILE A 75 -9.97 -7.47 -1.41
C ILE A 75 -9.71 -8.57 -2.44
N ALA A 76 -9.00 -8.24 -3.52
CA ALA A 76 -8.47 -9.18 -4.49
C ALA A 76 -6.93 -9.17 -4.37
N ILE A 77 -6.33 -10.33 -4.16
CA ILE A 77 -4.89 -10.52 -4.17
C ILE A 77 -4.56 -11.37 -5.39
N PHE A 78 -3.61 -10.90 -6.19
CA PHE A 78 -3.18 -11.56 -7.41
C PHE A 78 -1.75 -12.09 -7.23
N TYR A 79 -1.62 -13.39 -7.05
CA TYR A 79 -0.35 -14.08 -6.95
C TYR A 79 0.34 -14.25 -8.32
N PRO A 80 1.61 -14.68 -8.39
CA PRO A 80 2.38 -14.78 -9.64
C PRO A 80 1.72 -15.61 -10.75
N ASP A 81 0.94 -16.62 -10.41
CA ASP A 81 0.23 -17.51 -11.32
C ASP A 81 -1.23 -17.09 -11.59
N GLU A 82 -1.70 -16.04 -10.91
CA GLU A 82 -3.08 -15.54 -11.00
C GLU A 82 -3.22 -14.22 -11.76
N LEU A 83 -2.11 -13.62 -12.23
CA LEU A 83 -2.13 -12.38 -13.00
C LEU A 83 -1.15 -12.42 -14.17
N GLY A 84 -1.65 -12.80 -15.31
CA GLY A 84 -0.89 -12.85 -16.54
C GLY A 84 0.21 -13.90 -16.53
N TYR A 85 1.30 -13.61 -17.23
CA TYR A 85 2.48 -14.46 -17.34
C TYR A 85 3.69 -13.72 -16.73
N TYR A 86 3.68 -13.58 -15.40
CA TYR A 86 4.78 -12.98 -14.66
C TYR A 86 6.04 -13.84 -14.76
N PRO A 87 7.18 -13.30 -15.25
CA PRO A 87 8.40 -14.08 -15.40
C PRO A 87 9.10 -14.27 -14.05
N TYR A 88 9.31 -15.51 -13.61
CA TYR A 88 9.97 -15.81 -12.34
C TYR A 88 10.68 -17.17 -12.34
N PHE A 89 11.49 -17.41 -11.31
CA PHE A 89 12.05 -18.72 -10.98
C PHE A 89 11.39 -19.25 -9.72
N SER A 90 11.02 -20.54 -9.73
CA SER A 90 10.60 -21.24 -8.52
C SER A 90 11.79 -21.51 -7.58
N GLU A 91 11.51 -21.96 -6.36
CA GLU A 91 12.54 -22.23 -5.35
C GLU A 91 13.57 -23.28 -5.81
N ASP A 92 13.15 -24.26 -6.63
CA ASP A 92 14.01 -25.25 -7.28
C ASP A 92 14.75 -24.74 -8.54
N GLY A 93 14.61 -23.44 -8.85
CA GLY A 93 15.29 -22.76 -9.95
C GLY A 93 14.69 -23.00 -11.34
N LYS A 94 13.48 -23.57 -11.43
CA LYS A 94 12.76 -23.73 -12.69
C LYS A 94 12.24 -22.39 -13.20
N SER A 95 12.50 -22.10 -14.48
CA SER A 95 12.06 -20.88 -15.16
C SER A 95 10.59 -20.95 -15.55
N PHE A 96 9.83 -19.91 -15.22
CA PHE A 96 8.46 -19.68 -15.68
C PHE A 96 8.40 -18.41 -16.52
N TYR A 97 7.71 -18.46 -17.66
CA TYR A 97 7.46 -17.33 -18.58
C TYR A 97 8.72 -16.55 -18.99
N GLY A 98 9.85 -17.25 -19.08
CA GLY A 98 11.17 -16.69 -19.42
C GLY A 98 12.10 -16.48 -18.22
N GLY A 99 11.62 -16.57 -16.99
CA GLY A 99 12.38 -16.45 -15.75
C GLY A 99 12.78 -15.01 -15.40
N ILE A 100 13.41 -14.30 -16.32
CA ILE A 100 13.80 -12.89 -16.17
C ILE A 100 12.88 -11.96 -16.95
N PRO A 101 12.65 -10.71 -16.50
CA PRO A 101 11.72 -9.80 -17.17
C PRO A 101 12.06 -9.52 -18.64
N GLN A 102 13.34 -9.46 -19.01
CA GLN A 102 13.77 -9.21 -20.40
C GLN A 102 13.36 -10.35 -21.38
N LYS A 103 13.11 -11.56 -20.88
CA LYS A 103 12.66 -12.71 -21.67
C LYS A 103 11.15 -12.90 -21.64
N GLY A 104 10.45 -12.16 -20.79
CA GLY A 104 8.99 -12.24 -20.68
C GLY A 104 8.28 -11.66 -21.89
N ASN A 105 7.21 -12.33 -22.34
CA ASN A 105 6.34 -11.80 -23.41
C ASN A 105 5.28 -10.87 -22.81
N LEU A 106 5.57 -9.57 -22.75
CA LEU A 106 4.69 -8.56 -22.16
C LEU A 106 3.30 -8.51 -22.85
N SER A 107 3.24 -8.71 -24.18
CA SER A 107 1.97 -8.68 -24.92
C SER A 107 1.03 -9.82 -24.50
N GLU A 108 1.55 -11.05 -24.45
CA GLU A 108 0.76 -12.21 -24.01
C GLU A 108 0.44 -12.12 -22.51
N HIS A 109 1.38 -11.61 -21.70
CA HIS A 109 1.13 -11.32 -20.29
C HIS A 109 -0.08 -10.40 -20.11
N LEU A 110 -0.16 -9.28 -20.84
CA LEU A 110 -1.27 -8.33 -20.72
C LEU A 110 -2.60 -8.90 -21.18
N LYS A 111 -2.63 -9.70 -22.25
CA LYS A 111 -3.84 -10.39 -22.71
C LYS A 111 -4.37 -11.33 -21.62
N LYS A 112 -3.51 -12.13 -21.04
CA LYS A 112 -3.88 -13.03 -19.93
C LYS A 112 -4.29 -12.24 -18.69
N SER A 113 -3.55 -11.19 -18.31
CA SER A 113 -3.89 -10.32 -17.18
C SER A 113 -5.28 -9.70 -17.32
N ALA A 114 -5.68 -9.30 -18.54
CA ALA A 114 -7.02 -8.76 -18.76
C ALA A 114 -8.12 -9.80 -18.45
N SER A 115 -7.93 -11.07 -18.85
CA SER A 115 -8.83 -12.16 -18.49
C SER A 115 -8.86 -12.38 -16.98
N ASP A 116 -7.69 -12.48 -16.34
CA ASP A 116 -7.57 -12.75 -14.91
C ASP A 116 -8.24 -11.65 -14.05
N ILE A 117 -8.04 -10.38 -14.41
CA ILE A 117 -8.70 -9.25 -13.75
C ILE A 117 -10.23 -9.32 -13.94
N ALA A 118 -10.69 -9.69 -15.14
CA ALA A 118 -12.12 -9.79 -15.42
C ALA A 118 -12.78 -10.93 -14.61
N ASP A 119 -12.09 -12.05 -14.46
CA ASP A 119 -12.54 -13.21 -13.69
C ASP A 119 -12.53 -12.95 -12.17
N ALA A 120 -11.46 -12.36 -11.66
CA ALA A 120 -11.32 -12.06 -10.22
C ALA A 120 -12.24 -10.93 -9.76
N VAL A 121 -12.48 -9.93 -10.60
CA VAL A 121 -13.30 -8.77 -10.28
C VAL A 121 -14.31 -8.55 -11.40
N THR A 122 -15.46 -9.21 -11.32
CA THR A 122 -16.45 -9.27 -12.41
C THR A 122 -17.11 -7.93 -12.71
N TRP A 123 -17.33 -7.09 -11.71
CA TRP A 123 -17.98 -5.79 -11.91
C TRP A 123 -16.95 -4.66 -12.08
N TRP A 124 -17.02 -3.95 -13.21
CA TRP A 124 -16.03 -2.93 -13.58
C TRP A 124 -15.96 -1.72 -12.63
N ARG A 125 -17.04 -1.42 -11.88
CA ARG A 125 -17.10 -0.38 -10.86
C ARG A 125 -16.93 -0.91 -9.44
N ALA A 126 -16.53 -2.16 -9.26
CA ALA A 126 -16.31 -2.71 -7.92
C ALA A 126 -15.27 -1.87 -7.16
N GLU A 127 -15.66 -1.43 -5.98
CA GLU A 127 -14.77 -0.75 -5.02
C GLU A 127 -14.05 -1.78 -4.14
N GLY A 128 -13.00 -1.38 -3.46
CA GLY A 128 -12.21 -2.22 -2.56
C GLY A 128 -10.73 -2.26 -2.93
N LEU A 129 -10.00 -3.21 -2.35
CA LEU A 129 -8.56 -3.35 -2.51
C LEU A 129 -8.22 -4.31 -3.66
N ALA A 130 -7.12 -4.03 -4.36
CA ALA A 130 -6.55 -4.92 -5.36
C ALA A 130 -5.02 -4.91 -5.25
N VAL A 131 -4.46 -6.03 -4.85
CA VAL A 131 -3.06 -6.18 -4.49
C VAL A 131 -2.39 -7.12 -5.47
N ILE A 132 -1.29 -6.69 -6.09
CA ILE A 132 -0.44 -7.54 -6.92
C ILE A 132 0.70 -8.04 -6.05
N ASP A 133 0.79 -9.35 -5.88
CA ASP A 133 1.77 -10.02 -5.02
C ASP A 133 2.84 -10.73 -5.85
N TRP A 134 3.79 -9.94 -6.37
CA TRP A 134 4.91 -10.41 -7.17
C TRP A 134 6.22 -10.25 -6.40
N GLU A 135 6.70 -11.32 -5.79
CA GLU A 135 7.87 -11.30 -4.90
C GLU A 135 9.14 -11.90 -5.52
N GLY A 136 9.08 -12.49 -6.71
CA GLY A 136 10.21 -13.17 -7.32
C GLY A 136 11.44 -12.27 -7.46
N TRP A 137 11.26 -11.08 -8.05
CA TRP A 137 12.32 -10.10 -8.23
C TRP A 137 11.87 -8.69 -7.84
N LYS A 138 12.82 -7.80 -7.60
CA LYS A 138 12.60 -6.36 -7.44
C LYS A 138 13.01 -5.64 -8.74
N PRO A 139 12.29 -4.57 -9.18
CA PRO A 139 12.60 -3.89 -10.45
C PRO A 139 13.97 -3.18 -10.46
N GLN A 140 14.57 -2.97 -9.31
CA GLN A 140 15.88 -2.37 -9.14
C GLN A 140 16.94 -3.47 -9.01
N TRP A 141 18.01 -3.38 -9.80
CA TRP A 141 19.06 -4.38 -9.86
C TRP A 141 19.66 -4.74 -8.51
N ASP A 142 20.01 -3.72 -7.72
CA ASP A 142 20.73 -3.89 -6.47
C ASP A 142 19.87 -4.57 -5.38
N ARG A 143 18.54 -4.51 -5.50
CA ARG A 143 17.60 -5.17 -4.59
C ARG A 143 17.48 -6.69 -4.81
N ASN A 144 18.10 -7.23 -5.87
CA ASN A 144 18.09 -8.67 -6.17
C ASN A 144 19.36 -9.35 -5.63
N TRP A 145 19.38 -9.60 -4.33
CA TRP A 145 20.46 -10.29 -3.59
C TRP A 145 19.94 -11.54 -2.88
N GLY A 146 20.82 -12.36 -2.31
CA GLY A 146 20.46 -13.64 -1.70
C GLY A 146 19.84 -14.60 -2.73
N SER A 147 18.69 -15.18 -2.45
CA SER A 147 17.97 -16.08 -3.38
C SER A 147 17.62 -15.40 -4.71
N ARG A 148 17.50 -14.05 -4.73
CA ARG A 148 17.21 -13.29 -5.95
C ARG A 148 18.43 -13.04 -6.84
N GLU A 149 19.63 -13.44 -6.46
CA GLU A 149 20.82 -13.32 -7.31
C GLU A 149 20.71 -14.10 -8.62
N ILE A 150 19.86 -15.13 -8.67
CA ILE A 150 19.55 -15.87 -9.88
C ILE A 150 19.10 -14.94 -11.02
N TYR A 151 18.34 -13.87 -10.72
CA TYR A 151 17.86 -12.91 -11.73
C TYR A 151 19.01 -12.11 -12.34
N LYS A 152 19.98 -11.68 -11.52
CA LYS A 152 21.19 -10.99 -12.01
C LYS A 152 22.04 -11.93 -12.86
N ASN A 153 22.30 -13.13 -12.38
CA ASN A 153 23.13 -14.12 -13.07
C ASN A 153 22.53 -14.52 -14.42
N GLN A 154 21.23 -14.75 -14.47
CA GLN A 154 20.53 -15.09 -15.71
C GLN A 154 20.45 -13.91 -16.68
N SER A 155 20.35 -12.68 -16.20
CA SER A 155 20.39 -11.46 -17.03
C SER A 155 21.78 -11.27 -17.64
N LEU A 156 22.84 -11.45 -16.87
CA LEU A 156 24.23 -11.41 -17.37
C LEU A 156 24.46 -12.48 -18.43
N ALA A 157 24.03 -13.73 -18.18
CA ALA A 157 24.14 -14.82 -19.13
C ALA A 157 23.36 -14.56 -20.43
N PHE A 158 22.14 -13.98 -20.30
CA PHE A 158 21.31 -13.60 -21.44
C PHE A 158 22.00 -12.55 -22.33
N THR A 159 22.48 -11.45 -21.75
CA THR A 159 23.17 -10.39 -22.50
C THR A 159 24.47 -10.91 -23.13
N ARG A 160 25.26 -11.73 -22.41
CA ARG A 160 26.49 -12.33 -22.94
C ARG A 160 26.22 -13.26 -24.12
N HIS A 161 25.15 -14.06 -24.07
CA HIS A 161 24.78 -14.96 -25.16
C HIS A 161 24.49 -14.18 -26.47
N HIS A 162 23.89 -13.00 -26.39
CA HIS A 162 23.60 -12.15 -27.55
C HIS A 162 24.79 -11.32 -28.02
N HIS A 163 25.75 -11.07 -27.10
CA HIS A 163 26.92 -10.23 -27.37
C HIS A 163 28.19 -10.84 -26.79
N PRO A 164 28.64 -11.99 -27.36
CA PRO A 164 29.81 -12.70 -26.84
C PRO A 164 31.12 -11.90 -26.94
N GLU A 165 31.17 -10.90 -27.82
CA GLU A 165 32.32 -10.04 -28.08
C GLU A 165 32.44 -8.87 -27.07
N TRP A 166 31.47 -8.64 -26.24
CA TRP A 166 31.51 -7.51 -25.30
C TRP A 166 32.34 -7.80 -24.05
N SER A 167 32.99 -6.74 -23.54
CA SER A 167 33.67 -6.82 -22.25
C SER A 167 32.68 -7.08 -21.11
N GLU A 168 33.16 -7.71 -20.04
CA GLU A 168 32.39 -7.98 -18.82
C GLU A 168 31.70 -6.72 -18.27
N ALA A 169 32.40 -5.60 -18.25
CA ALA A 169 31.86 -4.33 -17.78
C ALA A 169 30.67 -3.88 -18.64
N LYS A 170 30.78 -4.00 -19.97
CA LYS A 170 29.69 -3.64 -20.89
C LYS A 170 28.50 -4.59 -20.75
N VAL A 171 28.74 -5.91 -20.65
CA VAL A 171 27.69 -6.91 -20.41
C VAL A 171 26.94 -6.58 -19.12
N ARG A 172 27.65 -6.29 -18.03
CA ARG A 172 27.03 -5.95 -16.74
C ARG A 172 26.16 -4.69 -16.84
N THR A 173 26.67 -3.64 -17.43
CA THR A 173 25.93 -2.37 -17.59
C THR A 173 24.65 -2.55 -18.39
N VAL A 174 24.73 -3.26 -19.53
CA VAL A 174 23.56 -3.46 -20.39
C VAL A 174 22.57 -4.43 -19.76
N ALA A 175 23.04 -5.53 -19.16
CA ALA A 175 22.17 -6.48 -18.47
C ALA A 175 21.36 -5.81 -17.35
N GLN A 176 21.99 -4.94 -16.57
CA GLN A 176 21.29 -4.15 -15.54
C GLN A 176 20.24 -3.25 -16.16
N GLN A 177 20.58 -2.44 -17.18
CA GLN A 177 19.65 -1.52 -17.84
C GLN A 177 18.44 -2.26 -18.45
N GLU A 178 18.70 -3.36 -19.14
CA GLU A 178 17.64 -4.19 -19.75
C GLU A 178 16.73 -4.81 -18.69
N PHE A 179 17.30 -5.32 -17.60
CA PHE A 179 16.54 -5.87 -16.48
C PHE A 179 15.62 -4.81 -15.84
N GLU A 180 16.18 -3.67 -15.48
CA GLU A 180 15.43 -2.60 -14.80
C GLU A 180 14.34 -2.00 -15.71
N ASN A 181 14.64 -1.83 -17.01
CA ASN A 181 13.66 -1.36 -17.99
C ASN A 181 12.53 -2.36 -18.22
N ALA A 182 12.85 -3.64 -18.34
CA ALA A 182 11.86 -4.70 -18.51
C ALA A 182 11.01 -4.87 -17.24
N GLY A 183 11.63 -4.90 -16.07
CA GLY A 183 10.94 -4.99 -14.78
C GLY A 183 9.98 -3.82 -14.57
N ARG A 184 10.45 -2.59 -14.82
CA ARG A 184 9.60 -1.40 -14.80
C ARG A 184 8.44 -1.50 -15.78
N SER A 185 8.67 -1.99 -16.98
CA SER A 185 7.63 -2.14 -18.01
C SER A 185 6.57 -3.14 -17.57
N PHE A 186 6.95 -4.31 -17.07
CA PHE A 186 6.01 -5.30 -16.55
C PHE A 186 5.13 -4.72 -15.45
N MET A 187 5.71 -4.12 -14.43
CA MET A 187 4.95 -3.58 -13.30
C MET A 187 4.06 -2.40 -13.71
N ASN A 188 4.61 -1.42 -14.44
CA ASN A 188 3.91 -0.18 -14.77
C ASN A 188 2.76 -0.42 -15.77
N ILE A 189 2.95 -1.25 -16.79
CA ILE A 189 1.94 -1.46 -17.84
C ILE A 189 0.84 -2.38 -17.30
N THR A 190 1.17 -3.40 -16.50
CA THR A 190 0.17 -4.23 -15.82
C THR A 190 -0.72 -3.39 -14.89
N LEU A 191 -0.12 -2.51 -14.11
CA LEU A 191 -0.86 -1.61 -13.22
C LEU A 191 -1.73 -0.62 -14.03
N THR A 192 -1.26 -0.16 -15.19
CA THR A 192 -2.05 0.70 -16.09
C THR A 192 -3.27 -0.03 -16.61
N LEU A 193 -3.11 -1.25 -17.13
CA LEU A 193 -4.21 -2.09 -17.58
C LEU A 193 -5.23 -2.34 -16.45
N ALA A 194 -4.74 -2.67 -15.27
CA ALA A 194 -5.57 -2.94 -14.10
C ALA A 194 -6.45 -1.73 -13.71
N LEU A 195 -5.86 -0.53 -13.72
CA LEU A 195 -6.57 0.73 -13.46
C LEU A 195 -7.61 1.06 -14.52
N GLU A 196 -7.31 0.81 -15.78
CA GLU A 196 -8.28 1.01 -16.89
C GLU A 196 -9.47 0.05 -16.78
N MET A 197 -9.21 -1.21 -16.43
CA MET A 197 -10.25 -2.23 -16.31
C MET A 197 -11.10 -2.07 -15.06
N ARG A 198 -10.51 -1.66 -13.93
CA ARG A 198 -11.16 -1.55 -12.60
C ARG A 198 -10.78 -0.24 -11.89
N PRO A 199 -11.24 0.91 -12.42
CA PRO A 199 -10.79 2.24 -11.98
C PRO A 199 -11.21 2.62 -10.56
N LYS A 200 -12.13 1.87 -9.95
CA LYS A 200 -12.59 2.11 -8.57
C LYS A 200 -11.85 1.29 -7.53
N ARG A 201 -11.04 0.31 -7.97
CA ARG A 201 -10.19 -0.47 -7.08
C ARG A 201 -8.95 0.33 -6.67
N LEU A 202 -8.51 0.08 -5.46
CA LEU A 202 -7.26 0.61 -4.93
C LEU A 202 -6.13 -0.36 -5.28
N TRP A 203 -5.42 -0.06 -6.37
CA TRP A 203 -4.37 -0.90 -6.92
C TRP A 203 -2.99 -0.54 -6.38
N GLY A 204 -2.18 -1.55 -6.09
CA GLY A 204 -0.77 -1.42 -5.73
C GLY A 204 -0.11 -2.78 -5.59
N PHE A 205 1.19 -2.77 -5.33
CA PHE A 205 1.97 -3.99 -5.13
C PHE A 205 2.17 -4.28 -3.64
N TYR A 206 2.03 -5.56 -3.26
CA TYR A 206 2.41 -6.04 -1.93
C TYR A 206 3.89 -5.82 -1.68
N LEU A 207 4.26 -5.52 -0.43
CA LEU A 207 5.62 -5.27 0.04
C LEU A 207 6.26 -3.99 -0.55
N TYR A 208 5.44 -3.06 -1.08
CA TYR A 208 5.88 -1.76 -1.57
C TYR A 208 5.10 -0.61 -0.91
N PRO A 209 5.82 0.37 -0.30
CA PRO A 209 7.26 0.43 -0.09
C PRO A 209 7.75 -0.55 0.98
N ASP A 210 9.03 -0.92 0.91
CA ASP A 210 9.71 -1.71 1.93
C ASP A 210 10.56 -0.80 2.82
N CYS A 211 10.94 -1.30 4.00
CA CYS A 211 11.81 -0.59 4.94
C CYS A 211 13.07 -1.40 5.29
N TYR A 212 12.98 -2.72 5.15
CA TYR A 212 14.06 -3.67 5.37
C TYR A 212 14.80 -3.54 6.73
N ASN A 213 14.13 -3.12 7.78
CA ASN A 213 14.69 -2.85 9.12
C ASN A 213 14.79 -4.10 10.00
N TYR A 214 15.53 -5.12 9.56
CA TYR A 214 15.64 -6.42 10.25
C TYR A 214 16.83 -6.55 11.19
N ASP A 215 17.54 -5.46 11.51
CA ASP A 215 18.75 -5.44 12.34
C ASP A 215 18.53 -5.96 13.77
N TYR A 216 17.29 -6.02 14.23
CA TYR A 216 16.94 -6.66 15.51
C TYR A 216 17.39 -8.13 15.59
N ARG A 217 17.64 -8.78 14.44
CA ARG A 217 18.15 -10.16 14.38
C ARG A 217 19.65 -10.26 14.72
N ILE A 218 20.37 -9.18 14.48
CA ILE A 218 21.83 -9.13 14.64
C ILE A 218 22.18 -8.39 15.93
N ASN A 219 21.53 -7.27 16.20
CA ASN A 219 21.82 -6.40 17.32
C ASN A 219 20.56 -5.86 18.00
N PRO A 220 19.83 -6.72 18.76
CA PRO A 220 18.55 -6.36 19.35
C PRO A 220 18.64 -5.24 20.41
N GLU A 221 19.76 -5.11 21.10
CA GLU A 221 19.96 -4.12 22.18
C GLU A 221 20.07 -2.69 21.63
N PHE A 222 20.68 -2.52 20.45
CA PHE A 222 20.88 -1.23 19.81
C PHE A 222 19.91 -0.99 18.64
N TYR A 223 18.90 -1.84 18.51
CA TYR A 223 17.91 -1.74 17.43
C TYR A 223 17.13 -0.44 17.52
N THR A 224 17.20 0.36 16.47
CA THR A 224 16.48 1.64 16.37
C THR A 224 15.14 1.53 15.69
N GLY A 225 14.93 0.52 14.87
CA GLY A 225 13.76 0.33 14.01
C GLY A 225 13.79 1.13 12.72
N ARG A 226 14.70 2.09 12.55
CA ARG A 226 14.76 2.97 11.37
C ARG A 226 15.00 2.16 10.09
N CYS A 227 14.36 2.62 9.01
CA CYS A 227 14.69 2.10 7.68
C CYS A 227 16.11 2.53 7.32
N PRO A 228 16.94 1.63 6.75
CA PRO A 228 18.25 2.00 6.20
C PRO A 228 18.11 3.11 5.14
N ASP A 229 19.08 3.98 5.06
CA ASP A 229 19.08 5.10 4.10
C ASP A 229 19.04 4.59 2.65
N ASP A 230 19.69 3.47 2.36
CA ASP A 230 19.64 2.82 1.06
C ASP A 230 18.21 2.38 0.68
N GLU A 231 17.43 1.89 1.63
CA GLU A 231 16.04 1.51 1.38
C GLU A 231 15.14 2.72 1.15
N ILE A 232 15.35 3.80 1.89
CA ILE A 232 14.68 5.08 1.66
C ILE A 232 14.99 5.58 0.25
N PHE A 233 16.28 5.55 -0.14
CA PHE A 233 16.71 5.92 -1.49
C PHE A 233 16.09 5.04 -2.58
N HIS A 234 16.04 3.72 -2.38
CA HIS A 234 15.38 2.81 -3.30
C HIS A 234 13.88 3.12 -3.45
N ASN A 235 13.19 3.45 -2.36
CA ASN A 235 11.78 3.86 -2.43
C ASN A 235 11.62 5.17 -3.22
N ASP A 236 12.52 6.14 -3.04
CA ASP A 236 12.48 7.41 -3.79
C ASP A 236 12.65 7.20 -5.31
N GLN A 237 13.51 6.27 -5.72
CA GLN A 237 13.68 5.90 -7.13
C GLN A 237 12.44 5.25 -7.77
N LEU A 238 11.51 4.72 -6.96
CA LEU A 238 10.27 4.10 -7.43
C LEU A 238 9.11 5.09 -7.58
N LEU A 239 9.37 6.40 -7.68
CA LEU A 239 8.32 7.41 -7.84
C LEU A 239 7.36 7.09 -9.00
N TRP A 240 7.86 6.55 -10.10
CA TRP A 240 7.06 6.09 -11.23
C TRP A 240 6.01 5.03 -10.86
N LEU A 241 6.30 4.18 -9.87
CA LEU A 241 5.39 3.16 -9.34
C LEU A 241 4.35 3.80 -8.41
N TRP A 242 4.80 4.71 -7.56
CA TRP A 242 3.91 5.42 -6.64
C TRP A 242 2.92 6.33 -7.35
N GLU A 243 3.36 7.04 -8.39
CA GLU A 243 2.49 7.88 -9.23
C GLU A 243 1.42 7.07 -9.97
N LYS A 244 1.66 5.81 -10.22
CA LYS A 244 0.69 4.93 -10.89
C LYS A 244 -0.22 4.21 -9.89
N SER A 245 0.27 3.87 -8.70
CA SER A 245 -0.50 3.20 -7.65
C SER A 245 -1.66 4.06 -7.14
N THR A 246 -2.74 3.43 -6.67
CA THR A 246 -3.87 4.10 -6.01
C THR A 246 -4.00 3.74 -4.54
N ALA A 247 -3.18 2.80 -4.06
CA ALA A 247 -2.90 2.51 -2.66
C ALA A 247 -1.48 1.95 -2.50
N LEU A 248 -0.95 1.97 -1.27
CA LEU A 248 0.31 1.34 -0.90
C LEU A 248 0.06 0.20 0.09
N TYR A 249 0.83 -0.89 -0.06
CA TYR A 249 0.65 -2.14 0.67
C TYR A 249 1.97 -2.60 1.32
N SER A 250 2.33 -1.97 2.43
CA SER A 250 3.52 -2.36 3.21
C SER A 250 3.23 -3.55 4.14
N SER A 251 4.28 -4.23 4.63
CA SER A 251 4.15 -5.40 5.49
C SER A 251 4.81 -5.18 6.85
N ILE A 252 4.12 -5.62 7.91
CA ILE A 252 4.59 -5.55 9.31
C ILE A 252 4.52 -6.91 10.01
N TYR A 253 4.67 -8.00 9.28
CA TYR A 253 4.62 -9.34 9.88
C TYR A 253 5.66 -9.49 10.99
N LEU A 254 5.22 -9.79 12.22
CA LEU A 254 6.11 -9.93 13.37
C LEU A 254 6.74 -11.33 13.43
N SER A 255 8.07 -11.36 13.56
CA SER A 255 8.78 -12.56 13.95
C SER A 255 8.58 -12.83 15.45
N LYS A 256 8.52 -14.11 15.85
CA LYS A 256 8.38 -14.53 17.24
C LYS A 256 9.47 -13.97 18.17
N ILE A 257 10.67 -13.69 17.64
CA ILE A 257 11.77 -13.06 18.41
C ILE A 257 11.41 -11.65 18.92
N LEU A 258 10.44 -10.99 18.29
CA LEU A 258 9.95 -9.67 18.70
C LEU A 258 8.78 -9.72 19.68
N LYS A 259 8.31 -10.94 20.05
CA LYS A 259 7.13 -11.10 20.91
C LYS A 259 7.24 -10.27 22.19
N SER A 260 6.20 -9.45 22.42
CA SER A 260 6.04 -8.62 23.63
C SER A 260 7.31 -7.80 23.95
N ASN A 261 7.92 -7.22 22.91
CA ASN A 261 9.14 -6.45 23.02
C ASN A 261 8.98 -5.08 22.36
N LEU A 262 9.55 -4.04 22.95
CA LEU A 262 9.53 -2.69 22.39
C LEU A 262 10.15 -2.62 20.98
N ASN A 263 11.01 -3.56 20.61
CA ASN A 263 11.54 -3.66 19.26
C ASN A 263 10.46 -4.04 18.22
N ALA A 264 9.35 -4.71 18.63
CA ALA A 264 8.21 -4.92 17.77
C ALA A 264 7.55 -3.57 17.41
N LEU A 265 7.33 -2.70 18.41
CA LEU A 265 6.83 -1.35 18.15
C LEU A 265 7.74 -0.56 17.21
N LYS A 266 9.05 -0.54 17.47
CA LYS A 266 10.02 0.15 16.61
C LYS A 266 10.00 -0.39 15.18
N PHE A 267 9.94 -1.71 15.01
CA PHE A 267 9.85 -2.38 13.71
C PHE A 267 8.63 -1.91 12.92
N VAL A 268 7.46 -1.94 13.53
CA VAL A 268 6.20 -1.53 12.92
C VAL A 268 6.16 -0.03 12.65
N HIS A 269 6.51 0.77 13.65
CA HIS A 269 6.49 2.22 13.59
C HIS A 269 7.20 2.78 12.35
N PHE A 270 8.44 2.38 12.13
CA PHE A 270 9.22 2.92 11.02
C PHE A 270 8.77 2.39 9.65
N ARG A 271 8.27 1.16 9.55
CA ARG A 271 7.67 0.62 8.33
C ARG A 271 6.42 1.39 7.92
N VAL A 272 5.53 1.65 8.87
CA VAL A 272 4.32 2.42 8.62
C VAL A 272 4.65 3.88 8.28
N ARG A 273 5.60 4.49 9.01
CA ARG A 273 6.04 5.86 8.71
C ARG A 273 6.65 6.00 7.32
N GLU A 274 7.48 5.05 6.89
CA GLU A 274 8.05 5.04 5.55
C GLU A 274 6.95 4.92 4.48
N ALA A 275 5.97 4.05 4.69
CA ALA A 275 4.83 3.93 3.78
C ALA A 275 4.02 5.22 3.70
N LEU A 276 3.80 5.90 4.82
CA LEU A 276 3.12 7.20 4.86
C LEU A 276 3.95 8.31 4.20
N ARG A 277 5.28 8.32 4.38
CA ARG A 277 6.20 9.25 3.69
C ARG A 277 6.10 9.10 2.17
N VAL A 278 6.15 7.86 1.68
CA VAL A 278 6.00 7.57 0.26
C VAL A 278 4.60 7.95 -0.24
N ALA A 279 3.55 7.71 0.54
CA ALA A 279 2.19 8.11 0.21
C ALA A 279 2.06 9.63 -0.02
N GLU A 280 2.72 10.43 0.83
CA GLU A 280 2.77 11.90 0.73
C GLU A 280 3.49 12.37 -0.55
N MET A 281 4.59 11.72 -0.96
CA MET A 281 5.33 12.12 -2.15
C MET A 281 4.68 11.69 -3.46
N SER A 282 3.80 10.68 -3.44
CA SER A 282 3.27 9.99 -4.61
C SER A 282 2.37 10.83 -5.52
N ARG A 283 1.60 11.76 -4.96
CA ARG A 283 0.66 12.63 -5.69
C ARG A 283 0.86 14.09 -5.30
N LYS A 284 0.47 15.00 -6.19
CA LYS A 284 0.52 16.45 -5.91
C LYS A 284 -0.60 16.91 -4.99
N ASP A 285 -1.78 16.33 -5.16
CA ASP A 285 -3.02 16.88 -4.59
C ASP A 285 -3.46 16.16 -3.31
N TYR A 286 -3.03 14.91 -3.08
CA TYR A 286 -3.42 14.09 -1.92
C TYR A 286 -2.37 13.01 -1.62
N ALA A 287 -2.39 12.51 -0.38
CA ALA A 287 -1.60 11.35 0.04
C ALA A 287 -2.35 10.04 -0.32
N LEU A 288 -1.62 9.05 -0.83
CA LEU A 288 -2.22 7.73 -1.11
C LEU A 288 -2.68 7.06 0.19
N PRO A 289 -3.78 6.28 0.16
CA PRO A 289 -4.13 5.43 1.30
C PRO A 289 -3.10 4.32 1.48
N VAL A 290 -2.67 4.09 2.73
CA VAL A 290 -1.76 3.02 3.12
C VAL A 290 -2.55 1.93 3.83
N PHE A 291 -2.47 0.71 3.33
CA PHE A 291 -2.99 -0.50 3.96
C PHE A 291 -1.83 -1.39 4.36
N VAL A 292 -1.80 -1.79 5.62
CA VAL A 292 -0.65 -2.48 6.19
C VAL A 292 -0.98 -3.97 6.32
N PHE A 293 -0.18 -4.82 5.68
CA PHE A 293 -0.31 -6.27 5.86
C PHE A 293 0.25 -6.70 7.20
N SER A 294 -0.56 -7.38 7.98
CA SER A 294 -0.23 -8.02 9.26
C SER A 294 -0.72 -9.46 9.29
N ARG A 295 -0.38 -10.19 10.34
CA ARG A 295 -0.87 -11.56 10.58
C ARG A 295 -1.46 -11.65 11.98
N PRO A 296 -2.45 -12.52 12.22
CA PRO A 296 -2.94 -12.80 13.57
C PRO A 296 -1.96 -13.63 14.41
N PHE A 297 -0.96 -14.27 13.76
CA PHE A 297 0.05 -15.12 14.37
C PHE A 297 1.46 -14.64 14.04
N TYR A 298 2.45 -14.96 14.88
CA TYR A 298 3.84 -14.69 14.56
C TYR A 298 4.30 -15.47 13.32
N LEU A 299 5.24 -14.92 12.58
CA LEU A 299 5.81 -15.58 11.40
C LEU A 299 6.32 -16.98 11.74
N GLN A 300 5.97 -17.95 10.89
CA GLN A 300 6.36 -19.36 11.03
C GLN A 300 6.00 -19.96 12.41
N SER A 301 4.87 -19.55 12.97
CA SER A 301 4.39 -19.99 14.28
C SER A 301 2.86 -20.11 14.27
N THR A 302 2.36 -21.00 15.09
CA THR A 302 0.93 -21.11 15.42
C THR A 302 0.54 -20.29 16.65
N GLU A 303 1.48 -19.54 17.22
CA GLU A 303 1.25 -18.69 18.37
C GLU A 303 0.65 -17.34 17.92
N ALA A 304 -0.52 -17.03 18.50
CA ALA A 304 -1.21 -15.76 18.26
C ALA A 304 -0.40 -14.57 18.80
N LEU A 305 -0.56 -13.41 18.16
CA LEU A 305 0.02 -12.16 18.66
C LEU A 305 -0.48 -11.88 20.09
N SER A 306 0.42 -11.44 20.95
CA SER A 306 0.07 -10.98 22.29
C SER A 306 -0.78 -9.70 22.24
N GLU A 307 -1.45 -9.35 23.34
CA GLU A 307 -2.18 -8.10 23.46
C GLU A 307 -1.29 -6.87 23.19
N GLU A 308 -0.08 -6.89 23.74
CA GLU A 308 0.92 -5.85 23.52
C GLU A 308 1.29 -5.74 22.03
N ASP A 309 1.46 -6.86 21.33
CA ASP A 309 1.81 -6.86 19.92
C ASP A 309 0.62 -6.53 19.00
N LEU A 310 -0.61 -6.71 19.44
CA LEU A 310 -1.77 -6.12 18.76
C LEU A 310 -1.76 -4.59 18.86
N VAL A 311 -1.34 -4.03 20.00
CA VAL A 311 -1.14 -2.58 20.15
C VAL A 311 -0.01 -2.12 19.24
N HIS A 312 1.11 -2.83 19.21
CA HIS A 312 2.27 -2.51 18.36
C HIS A 312 1.98 -2.62 16.87
N THR A 313 1.00 -3.40 16.44
CA THR A 313 0.63 -3.60 15.03
C THR A 313 -0.62 -2.80 14.63
N ILE A 314 -1.79 -3.21 15.08
CA ILE A 314 -3.09 -2.59 14.73
C ILE A 314 -3.17 -1.18 15.32
N GLY A 315 -2.87 -1.05 16.63
CA GLY A 315 -2.94 0.22 17.35
C GLY A 315 -1.99 1.26 16.77
N GLU A 316 -0.73 0.88 16.51
CA GLU A 316 0.29 1.77 15.97
C GLU A 316 -0.06 2.21 14.55
N SER A 317 -0.49 1.29 13.68
CA SER A 317 -0.88 1.60 12.31
C SER A 317 -2.04 2.59 12.26
N ALA A 318 -3.07 2.41 13.10
CA ALA A 318 -4.21 3.32 13.19
C ALA A 318 -3.80 4.70 13.73
N ALA A 319 -2.97 4.74 14.77
CA ALA A 319 -2.53 5.99 15.40
C ALA A 319 -1.64 6.84 14.49
N LEU A 320 -0.81 6.21 13.65
CA LEU A 320 0.02 6.89 12.66
C LEU A 320 -0.77 7.41 11.44
N GLY A 321 -2.01 6.94 11.23
CA GLY A 321 -2.88 7.43 10.17
C GLY A 321 -2.97 6.54 8.94
N ALA A 322 -2.60 5.25 9.03
CA ALA A 322 -2.88 4.28 7.98
C ALA A 322 -4.39 4.24 7.66
N ALA A 323 -4.75 3.92 6.43
CA ALA A 323 -6.15 3.79 5.99
C ALA A 323 -6.79 2.49 6.49
N GLY A 324 -5.97 1.49 6.77
CA GLY A 324 -6.42 0.21 7.27
C GLY A 324 -5.30 -0.81 7.39
N LEU A 325 -5.71 -2.03 7.75
CA LEU A 325 -4.84 -3.16 7.94
C LEU A 325 -5.46 -4.39 7.27
N ILE A 326 -4.61 -5.26 6.74
CA ILE A 326 -5.00 -6.52 6.10
C ILE A 326 -4.42 -7.66 6.93
N LEU A 327 -5.29 -8.44 7.53
CA LEU A 327 -4.92 -9.67 8.26
C LEU A 327 -4.82 -10.81 7.26
N TRP A 328 -3.59 -11.16 6.90
CA TRP A 328 -3.29 -12.20 5.94
C TRP A 328 -2.88 -13.51 6.65
N GLY A 329 -3.20 -14.63 6.02
CA GLY A 329 -2.74 -15.97 6.39
C GLY A 329 -2.88 -16.91 5.20
N GLY A 330 -2.10 -17.99 5.20
CA GLY A 330 -2.15 -19.01 4.17
C GLY A 330 -3.07 -20.18 4.53
N TYR A 331 -2.97 -21.25 3.76
CA TYR A 331 -3.74 -22.48 3.97
C TYR A 331 -3.41 -23.18 5.29
N GLU A 332 -2.25 -22.89 5.90
CA GLU A 332 -1.88 -23.40 7.23
C GLU A 332 -2.89 -23.07 8.33
N TYR A 333 -3.79 -22.12 8.10
CA TYR A 333 -4.88 -21.78 9.04
C TYR A 333 -6.11 -22.67 8.88
N THR A 334 -6.14 -23.51 7.86
CA THR A 334 -7.31 -24.30 7.46
C THR A 334 -7.01 -25.79 7.26
N ASP A 335 -5.78 -26.23 7.57
CA ASP A 335 -5.29 -27.59 7.33
C ASP A 335 -6.05 -28.66 8.13
N SER A 336 -6.60 -28.30 9.28
CA SER A 336 -7.35 -29.20 10.14
C SER A 336 -8.47 -28.49 10.90
N LYS A 337 -9.38 -29.26 11.51
CA LYS A 337 -10.40 -28.73 12.39
C LYS A 337 -9.78 -28.02 13.59
N GLU A 338 -8.68 -28.55 14.13
CA GLU A 338 -7.93 -27.99 15.25
C GLU A 338 -7.34 -26.62 14.92
N THR A 339 -6.74 -26.46 13.75
CA THR A 339 -6.22 -25.17 13.31
C THR A 339 -7.35 -24.17 13.09
N CYS A 340 -8.47 -24.59 12.50
CA CYS A 340 -9.66 -23.74 12.35
C CYS A 340 -10.23 -23.26 13.69
N LEU A 341 -10.30 -24.13 14.68
CA LEU A 341 -10.75 -23.79 16.03
C LEU A 341 -9.77 -22.82 16.71
N SER A 342 -8.46 -23.03 16.57
CA SER A 342 -7.43 -22.12 17.12
C SER A 342 -7.53 -20.72 16.51
N VAL A 343 -7.76 -20.62 15.19
CA VAL A 343 -7.99 -19.33 14.51
C VAL A 343 -9.27 -18.67 15.01
N GLN A 344 -10.35 -19.44 15.15
CA GLN A 344 -11.64 -18.96 15.69
C GLN A 344 -11.47 -18.44 17.12
N GLU A 345 -10.79 -19.19 18.00
CA GLU A 345 -10.50 -18.79 19.38
C GLU A 345 -9.67 -17.51 19.44
N THR A 346 -8.64 -17.39 18.59
CA THR A 346 -7.82 -16.17 18.48
C THR A 346 -8.67 -14.96 18.09
N ILE A 347 -9.57 -15.12 17.11
CA ILE A 347 -10.46 -14.04 16.67
C ILE A 347 -11.44 -13.66 17.77
N GLN A 348 -12.07 -14.63 18.43
CA GLN A 348 -13.09 -14.37 19.45
C GLN A 348 -12.51 -13.89 20.78
N GLY A 349 -11.30 -14.36 21.12
CA GLY A 349 -10.68 -14.09 22.43
C GLY A 349 -10.02 -12.73 22.51
N LEU A 350 -9.06 -12.45 21.65
CA LEU A 350 -8.20 -11.26 21.77
C LEU A 350 -8.23 -10.35 20.54
N LEU A 351 -7.98 -10.91 19.36
CA LEU A 351 -7.85 -10.14 18.13
C LEU A 351 -9.11 -9.35 17.77
N GLY A 352 -10.26 -10.00 17.78
CA GLY A 352 -11.54 -9.38 17.40
C GLY A 352 -11.96 -8.27 18.35
N PRO A 353 -12.01 -8.49 19.68
CA PRO A 353 -12.27 -7.42 20.65
C PRO A 353 -11.33 -6.23 20.51
N TYR A 354 -10.02 -6.47 20.29
CA TYR A 354 -9.06 -5.40 20.09
C TYR A 354 -9.27 -4.65 18.77
N ALA A 355 -9.51 -5.38 17.67
CA ALA A 355 -9.84 -4.78 16.37
C ALA A 355 -11.07 -3.86 16.47
N PHE A 356 -12.14 -4.33 17.12
CA PHE A 356 -13.35 -3.56 17.34
C PHE A 356 -13.12 -2.33 18.23
N ASN A 357 -12.25 -2.43 19.24
CA ASN A 357 -11.85 -1.30 20.08
C ASN A 357 -11.22 -0.19 19.22
N VAL A 358 -10.22 -0.52 18.42
CA VAL A 358 -9.48 0.44 17.59
C VAL A 358 -10.37 1.06 16.50
N THR A 359 -11.17 0.27 15.78
CA THR A 359 -12.07 0.78 14.74
C THR A 359 -13.14 1.70 15.31
N SER A 360 -13.71 1.35 16.46
CA SER A 360 -14.69 2.18 17.18
C SER A 360 -14.07 3.48 17.68
N ALA A 361 -12.86 3.44 18.22
CA ALA A 361 -12.14 4.63 18.68
C ALA A 361 -11.76 5.54 17.51
N ALA A 362 -11.28 4.99 16.41
CA ALA A 362 -10.99 5.74 15.19
C ALA A 362 -12.24 6.45 14.65
N LYS A 363 -13.39 5.77 14.62
CA LYS A 363 -14.68 6.31 14.22
C LYS A 363 -15.13 7.43 15.16
N LEU A 364 -15.07 7.23 16.48
CA LEU A 364 -15.40 8.24 17.46
C LEU A 364 -14.53 9.49 17.31
N CYS A 365 -13.22 9.31 17.13
CA CYS A 365 -12.28 10.41 16.94
C CYS A 365 -12.59 11.19 15.65
N SER A 366 -12.77 10.53 14.54
CA SER A 366 -13.14 11.16 13.26
C SER A 366 -14.43 11.98 13.38
N GLN A 367 -15.46 11.42 13.98
CA GLN A 367 -16.74 12.11 14.18
C GLN A 367 -16.63 13.31 15.11
N SER A 368 -15.89 13.16 16.22
CA SER A 368 -15.87 14.17 17.29
C SER A 368 -14.89 15.32 17.04
N LEU A 369 -13.74 15.04 16.42
CA LEU A 369 -12.69 16.03 16.17
C LEU A 369 -12.68 16.51 14.71
N CYS A 370 -12.92 15.61 13.75
CA CYS A 370 -12.72 15.85 12.33
C CYS A 370 -14.03 15.93 11.52
N ASN A 371 -15.18 16.04 12.20
CA ASN A 371 -16.52 16.15 11.59
C ASN A 371 -16.83 15.07 10.54
N SER A 372 -16.30 13.87 10.70
CA SER A 372 -16.36 12.74 9.73
C SER A 372 -15.69 13.04 8.37
N HIS A 373 -14.97 14.15 8.23
CA HIS A 373 -14.28 14.55 7.00
C HIS A 373 -12.76 14.42 7.07
N GLY A 374 -12.27 13.61 8.00
CA GLY A 374 -10.86 13.31 8.19
C GLY A 374 -10.67 12.13 9.13
N ARG A 375 -9.47 11.61 9.17
CA ARG A 375 -9.05 10.63 10.18
C ARG A 375 -8.20 11.29 11.24
N CYS A 376 -8.20 10.73 12.44
CA CYS A 376 -7.30 11.17 13.50
C CYS A 376 -5.91 10.59 13.27
N VAL A 377 -4.89 11.43 13.39
CA VAL A 377 -3.47 11.06 13.30
C VAL A 377 -2.75 11.59 14.53
N ARG A 378 -1.83 10.83 15.08
CA ARG A 378 -1.05 11.19 16.26
C ARG A 378 -0.29 12.50 16.03
N LYS A 379 -0.39 13.46 16.98
CA LYS A 379 0.26 14.78 16.87
C LYS A 379 1.79 14.67 16.76
N THR A 380 2.37 13.82 17.59
CA THR A 380 3.78 13.50 17.61
C THR A 380 3.90 12.00 17.36
N ALA A 381 4.51 11.61 16.26
CA ALA A 381 4.56 10.21 15.82
C ALA A 381 5.10 9.27 16.90
N GLU A 382 6.06 9.73 17.69
CA GLU A 382 6.76 8.97 18.74
C GLU A 382 6.01 8.94 20.09
N SER A 383 4.86 9.61 20.19
CA SER A 383 4.08 9.61 21.46
C SER A 383 3.35 8.28 21.65
N SER A 384 2.98 7.98 22.91
CA SER A 384 2.28 6.75 23.29
C SER A 384 0.75 6.87 23.25
N PHE A 385 0.21 7.83 22.51
CA PHE A 385 -1.24 7.93 22.34
C PHE A 385 -1.74 6.95 21.30
N TYR A 386 -2.76 6.16 21.65
CA TYR A 386 -3.44 5.21 20.77
C TYR A 386 -4.92 5.53 20.65
N LEU A 387 -5.54 5.10 19.56
CA LEU A 387 -6.98 5.17 19.35
C LEU A 387 -7.63 3.98 20.06
N HIS A 388 -7.89 4.15 21.36
CA HIS A 388 -8.52 3.15 22.21
C HIS A 388 -9.79 3.72 22.85
N MET A 389 -10.79 2.85 22.97
CA MET A 389 -11.93 3.06 23.85
C MET A 389 -11.49 2.72 25.30
N PRO A 390 -12.05 3.42 26.32
CA PRO A 390 -11.71 3.12 27.73
C PRO A 390 -12.06 1.68 28.11
N GLU A 391 -11.25 1.10 28.99
CA GLU A 391 -11.49 -0.26 29.53
C GLU A 391 -12.87 -0.40 30.19
N ASP A 392 -13.34 0.61 30.89
CA ASP A 392 -14.68 0.64 31.52
C ASP A 392 -15.84 0.61 30.52
N SER A 393 -15.57 0.81 29.23
CA SER A 393 -16.58 0.73 28.17
C SER A 393 -16.86 -0.70 27.70
N HIS A 394 -16.15 -1.69 28.25
CA HIS A 394 -16.25 -3.10 27.88
C HIS A 394 -17.38 -3.87 28.56
N LYS A 395 -18.50 -3.26 28.86
CA LYS A 395 -19.69 -4.08 29.11
C LYS A 395 -20.15 -4.63 27.76
N ASN A 396 -19.59 -5.80 27.42
CA ASN A 396 -19.95 -6.57 26.26
C ASN A 396 -21.41 -6.98 26.35
N TYR A 397 -22.30 -6.19 25.74
CA TYR A 397 -23.63 -6.67 25.44
C TYR A 397 -23.52 -7.51 24.17
N VAL A 398 -23.44 -8.83 24.32
CA VAL A 398 -23.73 -9.78 23.27
C VAL A 398 -25.23 -9.66 22.98
N ILE A 399 -25.60 -8.72 22.12
CA ILE A 399 -26.92 -8.69 21.51
C ILE A 399 -26.80 -9.53 20.26
N ASN A 400 -27.78 -10.31 19.88
CA ASN A 400 -27.87 -11.27 18.77
C ASN A 400 -27.39 -10.79 17.37
N LYS A 401 -26.73 -9.65 17.24
CA LYS A 401 -26.21 -9.04 16.00
C LYS A 401 -24.87 -8.29 16.11
N GLY A 402 -24.01 -8.60 17.08
CA GLY A 402 -22.67 -8.03 17.15
C GLY A 402 -22.33 -7.37 18.49
N PHE A 403 -21.03 -7.12 18.71
CA PHE A 403 -20.53 -6.39 19.88
C PHE A 403 -20.92 -4.91 19.77
N LYS A 404 -21.34 -4.32 20.86
CA LYS A 404 -21.52 -2.87 20.98
C LYS A 404 -20.79 -2.37 22.22
N PHE A 405 -19.96 -1.34 22.08
CA PHE A 405 -19.47 -0.61 23.23
C PHE A 405 -20.61 0.28 23.77
N VAL A 406 -20.98 0.05 25.02
CA VAL A 406 -21.90 0.94 25.75
C VAL A 406 -21.03 1.82 26.64
N THR A 407 -20.83 3.05 26.23
CA THR A 407 -20.12 4.05 27.03
C THR A 407 -21.12 4.96 27.75
N SER A 408 -20.86 5.25 29.04
CA SER A 408 -21.56 6.35 29.70
C SER A 408 -21.21 7.69 29.04
N ALA A 409 -22.08 8.68 29.11
CA ALA A 409 -21.81 10.00 28.54
C ALA A 409 -20.52 10.63 29.11
N SER A 410 -20.25 10.45 30.41
CA SER A 410 -19.05 10.95 31.08
C SER A 410 -17.78 10.24 30.60
N SER A 411 -17.81 8.93 30.42
CA SER A 411 -16.69 8.14 29.87
C SER A 411 -16.40 8.52 28.43
N LYS A 412 -17.43 8.71 27.61
CA LYS A 412 -17.30 9.18 26.23
C LYS A 412 -16.63 10.57 26.15
N LEU A 413 -17.04 11.51 27.02
CA LEU A 413 -16.46 12.86 27.07
C LEU A 413 -14.96 12.79 27.43
N LYS A 414 -14.59 12.03 28.47
CA LYS A 414 -13.18 11.81 28.87
C LYS A 414 -12.35 11.24 27.73
N THR A 415 -12.88 10.27 27.00
CA THR A 415 -12.21 9.67 25.82
C THR A 415 -11.96 10.70 24.74
N ILE A 416 -12.97 11.53 24.39
CA ILE A 416 -12.82 12.60 23.39
C ILE A 416 -11.78 13.61 23.83
N MET A 417 -11.72 13.98 25.11
CA MET A 417 -10.70 14.89 25.63
C MET A 417 -9.28 14.31 25.50
N ASN A 418 -9.09 13.02 25.83
CA ASN A 418 -7.81 12.34 25.63
C ASN A 418 -7.42 12.30 24.13
N MET A 419 -8.37 12.00 23.25
CA MET A 419 -8.13 12.02 21.81
C MET A 419 -7.72 13.40 21.32
N LYS A 420 -8.37 14.47 21.82
CA LYS A 420 -8.01 15.87 21.48
C LYS A 420 -6.58 16.22 21.92
N ASN A 421 -6.09 15.65 23.01
CA ASN A 421 -4.72 15.89 23.48
C ASN A 421 -3.68 15.19 22.60
N GLY A 422 -3.96 13.96 22.15
CA GLY A 422 -3.00 13.10 21.43
C GLY A 422 -3.07 13.17 19.91
N PHE A 423 -4.18 13.66 19.33
CA PHE A 423 -4.45 13.54 17.90
C PHE A 423 -4.79 14.89 17.24
N VAL A 424 -4.53 14.95 15.94
CA VAL A 424 -4.97 16.00 15.00
C VAL A 424 -5.76 15.37 13.87
N CYS A 425 -6.51 16.20 13.14
CA CYS A 425 -7.24 15.73 11.96
C CYS A 425 -6.36 15.76 10.71
N HIS A 426 -6.29 14.63 10.01
CA HIS A 426 -5.82 14.52 8.66
C HIS A 426 -7.05 14.53 7.74
N CYS A 427 -7.36 15.70 7.17
CA CYS A 427 -8.59 15.91 6.41
C CYS A 427 -8.61 15.09 5.13
N TYR A 428 -9.80 14.63 4.73
CA TYR A 428 -9.98 13.99 3.44
C TYR A 428 -9.96 14.99 2.30
N TYR A 429 -9.61 14.54 1.12
CA TYR A 429 -9.56 15.34 -0.10
C TYR A 429 -10.86 16.14 -0.31
N GLY A 430 -10.72 17.44 -0.55
CA GLY A 430 -11.82 18.39 -0.63
C GLY A 430 -12.14 19.09 0.68
N TRP A 431 -11.59 18.64 1.82
CA TRP A 431 -11.80 19.22 3.14
C TRP A 431 -10.52 19.81 3.72
N TYR A 432 -10.64 20.86 4.53
CA TYR A 432 -9.49 21.53 5.16
C TYR A 432 -9.84 22.21 6.49
N GLY A 433 -8.82 22.76 7.16
CA GLY A 433 -8.91 23.36 8.49
C GLY A 433 -8.65 22.33 9.60
N GLU A 434 -8.40 22.82 10.83
CA GLU A 434 -8.00 21.99 11.97
C GLU A 434 -8.97 20.84 12.30
N SER A 435 -10.25 21.04 12.02
CA SER A 435 -11.31 20.04 12.26
C SER A 435 -12.03 19.61 11.00
N CYS A 436 -11.44 19.81 9.81
CA CYS A 436 -11.99 19.43 8.51
C CYS A 436 -13.43 19.94 8.25
N ARG A 437 -13.75 21.14 8.71
CA ARG A 437 -15.09 21.74 8.54
C ARG A 437 -15.25 22.48 7.23
N SER A 438 -14.16 23.04 6.70
CA SER A 438 -14.20 23.84 5.49
C SER A 438 -14.08 22.95 4.26
N HIS A 439 -14.89 23.22 3.24
CA HIS A 439 -14.92 22.45 1.98
C HIS A 439 -14.51 23.35 0.82
N PHE A 440 -13.61 22.85 -0.06
CA PHE A 440 -13.33 23.54 -1.30
C PHE A 440 -14.53 23.36 -2.25
N PRO A 441 -15.18 24.42 -2.73
CA PRO A 441 -16.23 24.28 -3.73
C PRO A 441 -15.63 23.60 -4.98
N ASN A 442 -16.29 22.55 -5.43
CA ASN A 442 -15.91 21.64 -6.52
C ASN A 442 -15.15 22.31 -7.69
N ILE A 443 -13.81 22.26 -7.65
CA ILE A 443 -12.98 22.59 -8.82
C ILE A 443 -13.02 21.44 -9.85
N LEU A 444 -13.36 20.22 -9.43
CA LEU A 444 -13.45 19.05 -10.30
C LEU A 444 -14.67 19.05 -11.24
N SER A 445 -15.77 19.77 -10.92
CA SER A 445 -16.92 19.85 -11.84
C SER A 445 -16.66 20.76 -13.06
N ARG A 446 -15.63 21.59 -13.04
CA ARG A 446 -15.28 22.46 -14.17
C ARG A 446 -14.38 21.80 -15.22
N LYS A 447 -13.64 20.74 -14.89
CA LYS A 447 -12.80 20.05 -15.91
C LYS A 447 -13.59 19.16 -16.86
N ASN A 448 -14.82 18.77 -16.52
CA ASN A 448 -15.66 17.96 -17.40
C ASN A 448 -16.66 18.77 -18.26
N LYS A 449 -16.57 20.13 -18.26
CA LYS A 449 -17.35 21.02 -19.10
C LYS A 449 -16.52 22.04 -19.87
N ALA A 450 -15.23 21.75 -20.13
CA ALA A 450 -14.56 22.47 -21.18
C ALA A 450 -15.14 21.95 -22.52
N PRO A 451 -15.73 22.80 -23.36
CA PRO A 451 -16.10 22.38 -24.70
C PRO A 451 -14.79 21.92 -25.37
N VAL A 452 -14.82 20.74 -25.98
CA VAL A 452 -13.77 20.32 -26.90
C VAL A 452 -13.77 21.41 -27.98
N THR A 453 -12.90 22.39 -27.85
CA THR A 453 -12.73 23.42 -28.86
C THR A 453 -12.22 22.71 -30.10
N ALA A 454 -12.75 23.09 -31.26
CA ALA A 454 -12.42 22.54 -32.58
C ALA A 454 -10.91 22.48 -32.85
N PHE A 455 -10.11 23.15 -32.04
CA PHE A 455 -8.64 23.18 -32.10
C PHE A 455 -7.98 21.83 -31.76
N ASN A 456 -8.55 21.05 -30.80
CA ASN A 456 -8.01 19.74 -30.46
C ASN A 456 -8.34 18.66 -31.51
N LEU A 457 -9.43 18.84 -32.24
CA LEU A 457 -9.81 17.92 -33.33
C LEU A 457 -8.91 18.11 -34.57
N VAL A 458 -8.48 19.34 -34.84
CA VAL A 458 -7.59 19.66 -35.96
C VAL A 458 -6.17 19.11 -35.72
N VAL A 459 -5.68 19.15 -34.45
CA VAL A 459 -4.36 18.60 -34.11
C VAL A 459 -4.36 17.07 -34.19
N LEU A 460 -5.44 16.39 -33.75
CA LEU A 460 -5.58 14.93 -33.84
C LEU A 460 -5.73 14.46 -35.30
N LEU A 461 -6.48 15.20 -36.14
CA LEU A 461 -6.60 14.90 -37.56
C LEU A 461 -5.31 15.24 -38.35
N GLY A 462 -4.58 16.30 -37.97
CA GLY A 462 -3.30 16.64 -38.55
C GLY A 462 -2.19 15.63 -38.28
N MET A 463 -2.13 15.09 -37.06
CA MET A 463 -1.16 14.04 -36.72
C MET A 463 -1.43 12.72 -37.44
N ASN A 464 -2.69 12.34 -37.64
CA ASN A 464 -3.03 11.15 -38.42
C ASN A 464 -2.75 11.32 -39.93
N LEU A 465 -2.93 12.53 -40.48
CA LEU A 465 -2.57 12.79 -41.88
C LEU A 465 -1.05 12.78 -42.12
N CYS A 466 -0.25 13.28 -41.17
CA CYS A 466 1.21 13.22 -41.26
C CYS A 466 1.75 11.78 -41.24
N VAL A 467 1.17 10.89 -40.41
CA VAL A 467 1.56 9.48 -40.38
C VAL A 467 1.19 8.74 -41.64
N ILE A 468 0.08 9.10 -42.28
CA ILE A 468 -0.34 8.51 -43.59
C ILE A 468 0.55 9.01 -44.72
N LEU A 469 0.94 10.27 -44.75
CA LEU A 469 1.78 10.83 -45.81
C LEU A 469 3.25 10.38 -45.71
N THR A 470 3.79 10.12 -44.51
CA THR A 470 5.14 9.60 -44.36
C THR A 470 5.29 8.14 -44.77
N ASN A 471 4.22 7.34 -44.75
CA ASN A 471 4.22 5.95 -45.22
C ASN A 471 4.07 5.81 -46.76
N PHE A 472 3.71 6.87 -47.49
CA PHE A 472 3.59 6.82 -48.93
C PHE A 472 4.88 7.23 -49.69
N PHE A 473 5.90 7.78 -49.02
CA PHE A 473 7.12 8.26 -49.68
C PHE A 473 8.38 7.40 -49.46
N LEU A 474 8.27 6.21 -48.89
CA LEU A 474 9.38 5.26 -48.70
C LEU A 474 9.13 3.95 -49.44
N ILE A 475 8.97 3.99 -50.77
CA ILE A 475 9.15 2.82 -51.63
C ILE A 475 10.46 3.06 -52.42
N PRO A 476 11.52 2.29 -52.20
CA PRO A 476 12.68 2.35 -53.06
C PRO A 476 12.39 1.60 -54.38
N TYR A 477 12.60 2.29 -55.49
CA TYR A 477 12.69 1.71 -56.82
C TYR A 477 13.85 0.69 -56.87
N TYR A 478 13.56 -0.56 -56.97
CA TYR A 478 14.52 -1.55 -57.45
C TYR A 478 14.38 -1.69 -58.96
N ASN A 479 15.37 -1.20 -59.70
CA ASN A 479 15.59 -1.50 -61.08
C ASN A 479 16.09 -2.95 -61.25
N VAL A 480 15.32 -3.73 -61.94
CA VAL A 480 15.76 -5.05 -62.43
C VAL A 480 16.37 -4.82 -63.81
N ASN A 481 17.66 -5.03 -64.00
CA ASN A 481 18.27 -5.27 -65.29
C ASN A 481 18.61 -6.72 -65.44
N PHE A 482 18.04 -7.29 -66.50
CA PHE A 482 18.41 -8.60 -67.06
C PHE A 482 19.77 -8.47 -67.78
N SER A 483 20.69 -9.37 -67.54
CA SER A 483 21.54 -10.11 -68.47
C SER A 483 22.24 -11.23 -67.71
#